data_3b8180b5d01190b1c99f3699e3b5eaae
#
_entry.id   3b8180b5d01190b1c99f3699e3b5eaae
#
_cell.length_a   1.000
_cell.length_b   1.000
_cell.length_c   1.000
_cell.angle_alpha   90.00
_cell.angle_beta   90.00
_cell.angle_gamma   90.00
#
_symmetry.space_group_name_H-M   'P 1'
#
loop_
_entity.id
_entity.type
_entity.pdbx_description
1 polymer ?
#
loop_
_entity_poly.entity_id
_entity_poly.type
_entity_poly.pdbx_seq_one_letter_code
_entity_poly.pdbx_strand_id
1 'polypeptide(L)'
;MLTCIEDNLKRRILLPYLTAHFWWMGHDDEPMCNWTVWCTQNVLLTTFLMPWSEEMSSKLAAPARAFTGDAPLFLPENTSDTVVALQAILHKAAESCDYFLKDYGNDGCCEEGAQYYRHAGLCLYGAMTVLNTVTGGHFASLFQWDKVKNIAAYILNVHVDDKYYFNFADCSPIAGRAGVREYLFGKATGQEDLCLFAAKDFQAGQGQLITDEVNGGNLFYRMQTIFHYNELMRQDTSQPLSHRDVYYPSVGLFLVHSATMDLAVKAGDNAD
;
A
#
# COMPACT_ATOMS: atom_id res chain seq x y z
N MET A 1 8.96 13.83 26.72
CA MET A 1 8.43 12.70 25.95
C MET A 1 8.34 13.04 24.47
N LEU A 2 7.65 14.09 24.03
CA LEU A 2 7.55 14.47 22.60
C LEU A 2 8.91 14.68 21.94
N THR A 3 9.83 15.41 22.58
CA THR A 3 11.19 15.63 22.08
C THR A 3 11.97 14.34 21.87
N CYS A 4 11.78 13.33 22.73
CA CYS A 4 12.41 12.02 22.56
C CYS A 4 11.84 11.26 21.35
N ILE A 5 10.52 11.33 21.14
CA ILE A 5 9.87 10.73 19.97
C ILE A 5 10.38 11.40 18.71
N GLU A 6 10.35 12.72 18.65
CA GLU A 6 10.82 13.52 17.50
C GLU A 6 12.28 13.21 17.15
N ASP A 7 13.17 13.19 18.14
CA ASP A 7 14.59 12.88 17.90
C ASP A 7 14.80 11.43 17.38
N ASN A 8 14.05 10.45 17.90
CA ASN A 8 14.14 9.09 17.38
C ASN A 8 13.60 8.97 15.97
N LEU A 9 12.47 9.61 15.65
CA LEU A 9 11.91 9.58 14.32
C LEU A 9 12.84 10.24 13.30
N LYS A 10 13.40 11.41 13.65
CA LYS A 10 14.41 12.08 12.82
C LYS A 10 15.62 11.20 12.55
N ARG A 11 16.27 10.68 13.62
CA ARG A 11 17.54 9.95 13.51
C ARG A 11 17.40 8.55 12.91
N ARG A 12 16.30 7.86 13.21
CA ARG A 12 16.14 6.45 12.87
C ARG A 12 15.28 6.21 11.63
N ILE A 13 14.49 7.18 11.22
CA ILE A 13 13.56 7.05 10.09
C ILE A 13 13.85 8.08 9.02
N LEU A 14 13.62 9.38 9.29
CA LEU A 14 13.65 10.39 8.24
C LEU A 14 15.04 10.65 7.68
N LEU A 15 16.05 10.76 8.55
CA LEU A 15 17.44 10.97 8.10
C LEU A 15 17.98 9.76 7.32
N PRO A 16 17.87 8.52 7.79
CA PRO A 16 18.25 7.36 6.99
C PRO A 16 17.47 7.25 5.68
N TYR A 17 16.17 7.53 5.70
CA TYR A 17 15.37 7.53 4.48
C TYR A 17 15.90 8.49 3.42
N LEU A 18 16.35 9.68 3.81
CA LEU A 18 16.90 10.67 2.88
C LEU A 18 18.34 10.35 2.43
N THR A 19 19.16 9.75 3.29
CA THR A 19 20.61 9.66 3.07
C THR A 19 21.13 8.27 2.74
N ALA A 20 20.40 7.21 3.09
CA ALA A 20 20.80 5.84 2.83
C ALA A 20 20.19 5.32 1.52
N HIS A 21 20.95 4.42 0.87
CA HIS A 21 20.48 3.62 -0.25
C HIS A 21 20.27 2.19 0.27
N PHE A 22 19.03 1.91 0.74
CA PHE A 22 18.66 0.55 1.08
C PHE A 22 18.30 -0.20 -0.21
N TRP A 23 18.65 -1.48 -0.30
CA TRP A 23 18.42 -2.30 -1.48
C TRP A 23 16.95 -2.26 -1.98
N TRP A 24 15.99 -2.20 -1.08
CA TRP A 24 14.55 -2.14 -1.39
C TRP A 24 14.06 -0.77 -1.90
N MET A 25 14.92 0.23 -2.03
CA MET A 25 14.53 1.59 -2.46
C MET A 25 14.55 1.80 -3.98
N GLY A 26 15.02 0.83 -4.77
CA GLY A 26 14.98 0.90 -6.23
C GLY A 26 16.12 1.63 -6.91
N HIS A 27 17.24 1.84 -6.22
CA HIS A 27 18.41 2.54 -6.78
C HIS A 27 19.41 1.62 -7.46
N ASP A 28 19.26 0.31 -7.30
CA ASP A 28 20.10 -0.73 -7.88
C ASP A 28 19.25 -1.64 -8.79
N ASP A 29 19.88 -2.62 -9.43
CA ASP A 29 19.19 -3.62 -10.26
C ASP A 29 18.43 -4.67 -9.43
N GLU A 30 18.31 -4.49 -8.13
CA GLU A 30 17.56 -5.38 -7.26
C GLU A 30 16.05 -5.23 -7.47
N PRO A 31 15.31 -6.33 -7.53
CA PRO A 31 13.87 -6.28 -7.69
C PRO A 31 13.20 -5.62 -6.47
N MET A 32 12.13 -4.88 -6.73
CA MET A 32 11.35 -4.28 -5.66
C MET A 32 10.59 -5.35 -4.89
N CYS A 33 10.44 -5.12 -3.58
CA CYS A 33 9.67 -5.99 -2.72
C CYS A 33 8.61 -5.20 -1.94
N ASN A 34 7.81 -5.90 -1.15
CA ASN A 34 6.78 -5.27 -0.32
C ASN A 34 7.34 -4.18 0.62
N TRP A 35 8.62 -4.26 1.06
CA TRP A 35 9.26 -3.27 1.92
C TRP A 35 9.34 -1.89 1.26
N THR A 36 9.47 -1.82 -0.06
CA THR A 36 9.52 -0.55 -0.80
C THR A 36 8.33 0.33 -0.45
N VAL A 37 7.13 -0.18 -0.63
CA VAL A 37 5.90 0.59 -0.38
C VAL A 37 5.48 0.60 1.08
N TRP A 38 5.78 -0.45 1.83
CA TRP A 38 5.46 -0.53 3.25
C TRP A 38 6.26 0.49 4.07
N CYS A 39 7.58 0.55 3.87
CA CYS A 39 8.42 1.55 4.52
C CYS A 39 8.06 2.97 4.05
N THR A 40 7.88 3.16 2.73
CA THR A 40 7.50 4.45 2.15
C THR A 40 6.18 4.98 2.72
N GLN A 41 5.13 4.14 2.82
CA GLN A 41 3.88 4.53 3.45
C GLN A 41 4.09 5.00 4.90
N ASN A 42 4.85 4.24 5.68
CA ASN A 42 5.10 4.58 7.09
C ASN A 42 5.95 5.84 7.26
N VAL A 43 6.91 6.09 6.35
CA VAL A 43 7.68 7.34 6.31
C VAL A 43 6.75 8.53 6.02
N LEU A 44 5.89 8.41 5.00
CA LEU A 44 4.92 9.45 4.66
C LEU A 44 3.96 9.75 5.83
N LEU A 45 3.40 8.73 6.46
CA LEU A 45 2.52 8.89 7.63
C LEU A 45 3.26 9.57 8.77
N THR A 46 4.50 9.16 9.07
CA THR A 46 5.34 9.79 10.09
C THR A 46 5.58 11.26 9.77
N THR A 47 5.91 11.56 8.53
CA THR A 47 6.24 12.92 8.06
C THR A 47 5.08 13.87 8.21
N PHE A 48 3.86 13.46 7.86
CA PHE A 48 2.69 14.34 7.79
C PHE A 48 1.77 14.30 9.00
N LEU A 49 1.91 13.30 9.88
CA LEU A 49 1.14 13.23 11.13
C LEU A 49 1.85 13.84 12.34
N MET A 50 3.12 14.20 12.19
CA MET A 50 3.91 14.79 13.28
C MET A 50 4.03 16.32 13.16
N PRO A 51 4.09 17.04 14.30
CA PRO A 51 4.56 18.41 14.30
C PRO A 51 6.05 18.47 13.97
N TRP A 52 6.46 19.47 13.21
CA TRP A 52 7.84 19.73 12.86
C TRP A 52 8.40 20.86 13.70
N SER A 53 9.42 20.57 14.52
CA SER A 53 10.18 21.61 15.21
C SER A 53 11.19 22.29 14.29
N GLU A 54 11.61 23.50 14.61
CA GLU A 54 12.67 24.20 13.89
C GLU A 54 13.99 23.40 13.91
N GLU A 55 14.30 22.76 15.04
CA GLU A 55 15.50 21.93 15.18
C GLU A 55 15.45 20.71 14.27
N MET A 56 14.29 20.04 14.16
CA MET A 56 14.11 18.91 13.26
C MET A 56 14.27 19.35 11.80
N SER A 57 13.61 20.44 11.43
CA SER A 57 13.68 21.01 10.09
C SER A 57 15.11 21.35 9.68
N SER A 58 15.84 22.09 10.52
CA SER A 58 17.22 22.49 10.25
C SER A 58 18.18 21.30 10.10
N LYS A 59 18.00 20.25 10.93
CA LYS A 59 18.85 19.04 10.83
C LYS A 59 18.58 18.19 9.59
N LEU A 60 17.39 18.26 9.01
CA LEU A 60 17.03 17.53 7.80
C LEU A 60 17.25 18.34 6.52
N ALA A 61 17.33 19.67 6.61
CA ALA A 61 17.46 20.54 5.45
C ALA A 61 18.73 20.30 4.63
N ALA A 62 19.89 20.13 5.29
CA ALA A 62 21.17 19.90 4.58
C ALA A 62 21.14 18.58 3.78
N PRO A 63 20.81 17.42 4.35
CA PRO A 63 20.67 16.19 3.57
C PRO A 63 19.54 16.29 2.52
N ALA A 64 18.44 16.98 2.80
CA ALA A 64 17.36 17.18 1.84
C ALA A 64 17.81 18.02 0.62
N ARG A 65 18.62 19.05 0.83
CA ARG A 65 19.21 19.85 -0.29
C ARG A 65 20.25 19.06 -1.10
N ALA A 66 20.89 18.08 -0.47
CA ALA A 66 21.85 17.19 -1.13
C ALA A 66 21.18 15.99 -1.79
N PHE A 67 19.88 15.79 -1.58
CA PHE A 67 19.15 14.68 -2.18
C PHE A 67 19.13 14.83 -3.71
N THR A 68 19.57 13.79 -4.38
CA THR A 68 19.53 13.65 -5.84
C THR A 68 18.66 12.47 -6.18
N GLY A 69 17.44 12.75 -6.67
CA GLY A 69 16.56 11.75 -7.24
C GLY A 69 16.72 11.68 -8.77
N ASP A 70 15.87 10.91 -9.42
CA ASP A 70 15.81 10.82 -10.88
C ASP A 70 15.46 12.16 -11.54
N ALA A 71 14.71 13.01 -10.84
CA ALA A 71 14.42 14.36 -11.24
C ALA A 71 14.92 15.35 -10.17
N PRO A 72 15.65 16.40 -10.55
CA PRO A 72 16.16 17.36 -9.57
C PRO A 72 15.03 18.13 -8.90
N LEU A 73 15.14 18.32 -7.58
CA LEU A 73 14.24 19.19 -6.84
C LEU A 73 14.46 20.65 -7.25
N PHE A 74 13.41 21.31 -7.68
CA PHE A 74 13.43 22.75 -7.86
C PHE A 74 13.08 23.43 -6.53
N LEU A 75 14.10 23.97 -5.85
CA LEU A 75 13.97 24.64 -4.57
C LEU A 75 14.39 26.11 -4.72
N PRO A 76 13.45 27.07 -4.66
CA PRO A 76 13.79 28.50 -4.59
C PRO A 76 14.76 28.78 -3.42
N GLU A 77 15.66 29.77 -3.61
CA GLU A 77 16.72 30.09 -2.63
C GLU A 77 16.19 30.38 -1.22
N ASN A 78 15.02 30.99 -1.12
CA ASN A 78 14.39 31.36 0.16
C ASN A 78 13.41 30.30 0.72
N THR A 79 13.46 29.05 0.21
CA THR A 79 12.60 27.98 0.73
C THR A 79 12.99 27.63 2.16
N SER A 80 12.01 27.60 3.08
CA SER A 80 12.24 27.24 4.48
C SER A 80 12.74 25.80 4.62
N ASP A 81 13.55 25.55 5.64
CA ASP A 81 14.13 24.23 5.91
C ASP A 81 13.06 23.14 6.05
N THR A 82 11.92 23.45 6.65
CA THR A 82 10.78 22.51 6.75
C THR A 82 10.27 22.11 5.37
N VAL A 83 10.03 23.08 4.50
CA VAL A 83 9.52 22.82 3.14
C VAL A 83 10.54 22.04 2.32
N VAL A 84 11.82 22.36 2.43
CA VAL A 84 12.91 21.62 1.77
C VAL A 84 12.89 20.15 2.18
N ALA A 85 12.83 19.86 3.48
CA ALA A 85 12.82 18.49 3.99
C ALA A 85 11.55 17.73 3.56
N LEU A 86 10.39 18.38 3.65
CA LEU A 86 9.11 17.79 3.22
C LEU A 86 9.11 17.46 1.71
N GLN A 87 9.60 18.38 0.87
CA GLN A 87 9.66 18.16 -0.57
C GLN A 87 10.61 17.01 -0.94
N ALA A 88 11.79 16.93 -0.30
CA ALA A 88 12.72 15.83 -0.55
C ALA A 88 12.13 14.46 -0.15
N ILE A 89 11.45 14.39 0.99
CA ILE A 89 10.79 13.15 1.43
C ILE A 89 9.66 12.77 0.46
N LEU A 90 8.82 13.74 0.06
CA LEU A 90 7.74 13.50 -0.91
C LEU A 90 8.28 13.00 -2.24
N HIS A 91 9.32 13.64 -2.73
CA HIS A 91 9.94 13.27 -4.01
C HIS A 91 10.47 11.84 -3.96
N LYS A 92 11.29 11.51 -2.94
CA LYS A 92 11.83 10.16 -2.77
C LYS A 92 10.73 9.11 -2.58
N ALA A 93 9.65 9.46 -1.89
CA ALA A 93 8.51 8.57 -1.72
C ALA A 93 7.77 8.31 -3.05
N ALA A 94 7.61 9.34 -3.88
CA ALA A 94 7.02 9.21 -5.20
C ALA A 94 7.88 8.34 -6.12
N GLU A 95 9.20 8.55 -6.13
CA GLU A 95 10.15 7.69 -6.88
C GLU A 95 10.09 6.24 -6.43
N SER A 96 10.10 5.98 -5.11
CA SER A 96 9.99 4.61 -4.58
C SER A 96 8.69 3.93 -5.01
N CYS A 97 7.58 4.65 -5.02
CA CYS A 97 6.31 4.12 -5.53
C CYS A 97 6.36 3.86 -7.04
N ASP A 98 7.02 4.72 -7.81
CA ASP A 98 7.18 4.57 -9.26
C ASP A 98 8.04 3.34 -9.61
N TYR A 99 9.16 3.14 -8.92
CA TYR A 99 9.98 1.94 -9.07
C TYR A 99 9.19 0.67 -8.75
N PHE A 100 8.48 0.66 -7.62
CA PHE A 100 7.63 -0.47 -7.26
C PHE A 100 6.56 -0.74 -8.32
N LEU A 101 5.91 0.30 -8.85
CA LEU A 101 4.93 0.16 -9.92
C LEU A 101 5.55 -0.33 -11.22
N LYS A 102 6.80 0.03 -11.55
CA LYS A 102 7.48 -0.46 -12.75
C LYS A 102 7.73 -1.96 -12.68
N ASP A 103 8.19 -2.46 -11.54
CA ASP A 103 8.50 -3.87 -11.34
C ASP A 103 7.26 -4.74 -11.17
N TYR A 104 6.21 -4.22 -10.54
CA TYR A 104 4.98 -4.98 -10.33
C TYR A 104 4.34 -5.40 -11.66
N GLY A 105 3.81 -6.60 -11.75
CA GLY A 105 3.13 -7.10 -12.97
C GLY A 105 1.97 -6.20 -13.41
N ASN A 106 1.81 -5.98 -14.72
CA ASN A 106 0.70 -5.19 -15.27
C ASN A 106 -0.67 -5.82 -14.99
N ASP A 107 -0.70 -7.12 -14.77
CA ASP A 107 -1.89 -7.89 -14.40
C ASP A 107 -2.29 -7.70 -12.93
N GLY A 108 -1.44 -7.10 -12.11
CA GLY A 108 -1.70 -6.79 -10.72
C GLY A 108 -1.55 -7.95 -9.75
N CYS A 109 -0.98 -9.08 -10.17
CA CYS A 109 -0.73 -10.21 -9.28
C CYS A 109 0.31 -9.87 -8.23
N CYS A 110 0.04 -10.23 -6.97
CA CYS A 110 1.05 -10.22 -5.92
C CYS A 110 1.84 -11.54 -5.95
N GLU A 111 3.12 -11.47 -6.27
CA GLU A 111 4.00 -12.65 -6.40
C GLU A 111 4.06 -13.47 -5.12
N GLU A 112 4.06 -12.81 -3.98
CA GLU A 112 4.11 -13.41 -2.64
C GLU A 112 2.74 -13.91 -2.12
N GLY A 113 1.67 -13.79 -2.90
CA GLY A 113 0.34 -14.28 -2.54
C GLY A 113 -0.53 -13.30 -1.73
N ALA A 114 -1.74 -13.75 -1.36
CA ALA A 114 -2.78 -12.93 -0.75
C ALA A 114 -2.38 -12.31 0.60
N GLN A 115 -1.58 -13.01 1.40
CA GLN A 115 -1.14 -12.52 2.71
C GLN A 115 -0.21 -11.31 2.57
N TYR A 116 0.74 -11.37 1.65
CA TYR A 116 1.70 -10.29 1.41
C TYR A 116 1.13 -9.15 0.56
N TYR A 117 0.05 -9.37 -0.18
CA TYR A 117 -0.69 -8.30 -0.85
C TYR A 117 -0.99 -7.12 0.10
N ARG A 118 -1.27 -7.40 1.38
CA ARG A 118 -1.54 -6.37 2.39
C ARG A 118 -0.34 -5.50 2.74
N HIS A 119 0.86 -5.99 2.49
CA HIS A 119 2.12 -5.27 2.65
C HIS A 119 2.62 -4.66 1.34
N ALA A 120 2.18 -5.19 0.21
CA ALA A 120 2.48 -4.73 -1.14
C ALA A 120 1.38 -3.79 -1.66
N GLY A 121 0.32 -4.33 -2.27
CA GLY A 121 -0.74 -3.56 -2.93
C GLY A 121 -1.46 -2.56 -2.02
N LEU A 122 -1.80 -2.96 -0.77
CA LEU A 122 -2.47 -2.04 0.16
C LEU A 122 -1.52 -0.99 0.77
N CYS A 123 -0.23 -1.26 0.90
CA CYS A 123 0.73 -0.23 1.31
C CYS A 123 1.04 0.74 0.17
N LEU A 124 1.09 0.26 -1.08
CA LEU A 124 1.14 1.13 -2.25
C LEU A 124 -0.07 2.09 -2.27
N TYR A 125 -1.28 1.55 -2.12
CA TYR A 125 -2.49 2.36 -2.01
C TYR A 125 -2.39 3.40 -0.89
N GLY A 126 -1.92 3.01 0.29
CA GLY A 126 -1.73 3.91 1.42
C GLY A 126 -0.72 5.02 1.12
N ALA A 127 0.42 4.71 0.52
CA ALA A 127 1.43 5.69 0.11
C ALA A 127 0.86 6.66 -0.94
N MET A 128 0.23 6.14 -1.99
CA MET A 128 -0.42 6.94 -3.04
C MET A 128 -1.49 7.87 -2.48
N THR A 129 -2.27 7.41 -1.49
CA THR A 129 -3.32 8.21 -0.85
C THR A 129 -2.73 9.39 -0.08
N VAL A 130 -1.65 9.17 0.67
CA VAL A 130 -0.96 10.26 1.37
C VAL A 130 -0.37 11.25 0.37
N LEU A 131 0.38 10.77 -0.63
CA LEU A 131 0.95 11.60 -1.70
C LEU A 131 -0.14 12.46 -2.37
N ASN A 132 -1.25 11.84 -2.76
CA ASN A 132 -2.37 12.55 -3.39
C ASN A 132 -2.99 13.60 -2.48
N THR A 133 -3.18 13.29 -1.20
CA THR A 133 -3.79 14.19 -0.22
C THR A 133 -2.93 15.43 0.02
N VAL A 134 -1.63 15.23 0.30
CA VAL A 134 -0.73 16.33 0.66
C VAL A 134 -0.32 17.21 -0.53
N THR A 135 -0.53 16.73 -1.75
CA THR A 135 -0.30 17.49 -2.99
C THR A 135 -1.57 18.07 -3.60
N GLY A 136 -2.68 18.05 -2.87
CA GLY A 136 -3.95 18.62 -3.33
C GLY A 136 -4.55 17.90 -4.54
N GLY A 137 -4.36 16.60 -4.65
CA GLY A 137 -4.96 15.78 -5.70
C GLY A 137 -4.07 15.55 -6.94
N HIS A 138 -2.80 15.92 -6.88
CA HIS A 138 -1.87 15.80 -8.03
C HIS A 138 -1.78 14.38 -8.59
N PHE A 139 -1.85 13.37 -7.73
CA PHE A 139 -1.74 11.96 -8.09
C PHE A 139 -3.09 11.24 -8.31
N ALA A 140 -4.21 11.97 -8.34
CA ALA A 140 -5.55 11.37 -8.44
C ALA A 140 -5.74 10.48 -9.68
N SER A 141 -5.11 10.83 -10.80
CA SER A 141 -5.21 10.06 -12.05
C SER A 141 -4.61 8.66 -11.95
N LEU A 142 -3.64 8.43 -11.05
CA LEU A 142 -2.99 7.12 -10.89
C LEU A 142 -3.98 6.03 -10.47
N PHE A 143 -4.99 6.38 -9.67
CA PHE A 143 -6.03 5.43 -9.26
C PHE A 143 -6.88 4.92 -10.42
N GLN A 144 -6.81 5.57 -11.58
CA GLN A 144 -7.55 5.16 -12.77
C GLN A 144 -6.71 4.33 -13.75
N TRP A 145 -5.42 4.14 -13.48
CA TRP A 145 -4.57 3.29 -14.30
C TRP A 145 -4.98 1.82 -14.19
N ASP A 146 -5.03 1.12 -15.32
CA ASP A 146 -5.44 -0.29 -15.36
C ASP A 146 -4.58 -1.17 -14.43
N LYS A 147 -3.27 -0.93 -14.40
CA LYS A 147 -2.36 -1.63 -13.48
C LYS A 147 -2.76 -1.46 -12.02
N VAL A 148 -3.08 -0.24 -11.59
CA VAL A 148 -3.50 0.05 -10.21
C VAL A 148 -4.85 -0.59 -9.90
N LYS A 149 -5.77 -0.57 -10.85
CA LYS A 149 -7.06 -1.29 -10.73
C LYS A 149 -6.86 -2.80 -10.64
N ASN A 150 -5.95 -3.36 -11.43
CA ASN A 150 -5.62 -4.79 -11.39
C ASN A 150 -5.00 -5.17 -10.04
N ILE A 151 -4.07 -4.35 -9.51
CA ILE A 151 -3.52 -4.53 -8.16
C ILE A 151 -4.65 -4.51 -7.12
N ALA A 152 -5.58 -3.57 -7.20
CA ALA A 152 -6.70 -3.49 -6.26
C ALA A 152 -7.60 -4.73 -6.33
N ALA A 153 -7.92 -5.22 -7.52
CA ALA A 153 -8.81 -6.38 -7.75
C ALA A 153 -8.18 -7.72 -7.35
N TYR A 154 -6.87 -7.81 -7.24
CA TYR A 154 -6.15 -9.06 -7.00
C TYR A 154 -6.71 -9.84 -5.82
N ILE A 155 -6.91 -9.19 -4.67
CA ILE A 155 -7.34 -9.87 -3.43
C ILE A 155 -8.72 -10.52 -3.56
N LEU A 156 -9.64 -9.91 -4.31
CA LEU A 156 -10.94 -10.49 -4.62
C LEU A 156 -10.79 -11.71 -5.53
N ASN A 157 -9.91 -11.66 -6.51
CA ASN A 157 -9.73 -12.74 -7.49
C ASN A 157 -9.09 -13.99 -6.86
N VAL A 158 -8.25 -13.84 -5.83
CA VAL A 158 -7.60 -14.96 -5.13
C VAL A 158 -8.37 -15.43 -3.90
N HIS A 159 -9.48 -14.79 -3.57
CA HIS A 159 -10.38 -15.21 -2.50
C HIS A 159 -11.18 -16.44 -2.91
N VAL A 160 -11.30 -17.40 -2.01
CA VAL A 160 -12.06 -18.64 -2.23
C VAL A 160 -13.37 -18.60 -1.45
N ASP A 161 -13.29 -18.58 -0.12
CA ASP A 161 -14.46 -18.52 0.75
C ASP A 161 -14.07 -18.10 2.17
N ASP A 162 -14.95 -17.39 2.89
CA ASP A 162 -14.73 -16.90 4.25
C ASP A 162 -13.37 -16.17 4.36
N LYS A 163 -12.41 -16.73 5.04
CA LYS A 163 -11.03 -16.20 5.18
C LYS A 163 -9.98 -17.00 4.41
N TYR A 164 -10.43 -17.88 3.53
CA TYR A 164 -9.58 -18.74 2.73
C TYR A 164 -9.26 -18.11 1.38
N TYR A 165 -8.03 -18.26 0.99
CA TYR A 165 -7.49 -17.76 -0.26
C TYR A 165 -6.68 -18.85 -0.95
N PHE A 166 -6.52 -18.77 -2.27
CA PHE A 166 -5.54 -19.61 -2.96
C PHE A 166 -4.16 -19.39 -2.36
N ASN A 167 -3.56 -20.47 -1.87
CA ASN A 167 -2.25 -20.43 -1.20
C ASN A 167 -1.15 -20.86 -2.14
N PHE A 168 -0.41 -19.90 -2.63
CA PHE A 168 0.85 -20.10 -3.33
C PHE A 168 1.89 -19.13 -2.76
N ALA A 169 3.18 -19.34 -3.09
CA ALA A 169 4.29 -18.58 -2.53
C ALA A 169 4.20 -18.50 -0.99
N ASP A 170 4.43 -17.37 -0.38
CA ASP A 170 4.43 -17.17 1.08
C ASP A 170 3.05 -16.98 1.70
N CYS A 171 2.01 -17.46 1.03
CA CYS A 171 0.64 -17.32 1.51
C CYS A 171 0.13 -18.54 2.25
N SER A 172 -0.34 -18.35 3.47
CA SER A 172 -1.17 -19.33 4.17
C SER A 172 -2.55 -19.46 3.50
N PRO A 173 -3.21 -20.64 3.52
CA PRO A 173 -4.58 -20.76 3.05
C PRO A 173 -5.56 -19.84 3.81
N ILE A 174 -5.23 -19.46 5.03
CA ILE A 174 -5.97 -18.48 5.82
C ILE A 174 -5.15 -17.19 5.85
N ALA A 175 -5.56 -16.21 5.04
CA ALA A 175 -4.87 -14.93 4.95
C ALA A 175 -5.65 -13.77 5.64
N GLY A 176 -6.66 -14.10 6.44
CA GLY A 176 -7.46 -13.15 7.20
C GLY A 176 -8.58 -12.49 6.37
N ARG A 177 -9.30 -11.56 6.99
CA ARG A 177 -10.45 -10.88 6.38
C ARG A 177 -10.04 -9.58 5.72
N ALA A 178 -10.72 -9.25 4.64
CA ALA A 178 -10.69 -7.92 4.06
C ALA A 178 -11.45 -6.90 4.95
N GLY A 179 -11.16 -5.64 4.76
CA GLY A 179 -11.77 -4.59 5.58
C GLY A 179 -11.64 -3.19 4.97
N VAL A 180 -11.40 -2.21 5.82
CA VAL A 180 -11.42 -0.79 5.44
C VAL A 180 -10.44 -0.46 4.33
N ARG A 181 -9.26 -1.07 4.30
CA ARG A 181 -8.20 -0.72 3.33
C ARG A 181 -8.60 -1.16 1.92
N GLU A 182 -9.07 -2.39 1.77
CA GLU A 182 -9.59 -2.92 0.51
C GLU A 182 -10.83 -2.13 0.06
N TYR A 183 -11.73 -1.80 0.97
CA TYR A 183 -12.91 -0.98 0.69
C TYR A 183 -12.53 0.40 0.13
N LEU A 184 -11.60 1.09 0.78
CA LEU A 184 -11.15 2.40 0.35
C LEU A 184 -10.37 2.35 -0.97
N PHE A 185 -9.61 1.28 -1.20
CA PHE A 185 -8.93 1.07 -2.49
C PHE A 185 -9.95 0.84 -3.61
N GLY A 186 -10.99 0.04 -3.36
CA GLY A 186 -12.10 -0.13 -4.29
C GLY A 186 -12.78 1.19 -4.64
N LYS A 187 -13.05 2.04 -3.64
CA LYS A 187 -13.62 3.38 -3.86
C LYS A 187 -12.71 4.27 -4.72
N ALA A 188 -11.42 4.31 -4.40
CA ALA A 188 -10.45 5.12 -5.13
C ALA A 188 -10.29 4.71 -6.60
N THR A 189 -10.40 3.42 -6.89
CA THR A 189 -10.27 2.84 -8.24
C THR A 189 -11.61 2.65 -8.97
N GLY A 190 -12.74 2.94 -8.31
CA GLY A 190 -14.08 2.79 -8.88
C GLY A 190 -14.51 1.33 -9.04
N GLN A 191 -14.03 0.43 -8.18
CA GLN A 191 -14.34 -1.01 -8.24
C GLN A 191 -15.39 -1.40 -7.18
N GLU A 192 -16.64 -1.43 -7.59
CA GLU A 192 -17.78 -1.75 -6.71
C GLU A 192 -17.71 -3.18 -6.16
N ASP A 193 -17.27 -4.15 -6.97
CA ASP A 193 -17.10 -5.56 -6.54
C ASP A 193 -16.09 -5.68 -5.39
N LEU A 194 -15.00 -4.92 -5.42
CA LEU A 194 -14.02 -4.90 -4.32
C LEU A 194 -14.60 -4.24 -3.07
N CYS A 195 -15.38 -3.18 -3.23
CA CYS A 195 -16.09 -2.54 -2.11
C CYS A 195 -17.10 -3.50 -1.47
N LEU A 196 -17.86 -4.21 -2.30
CA LEU A 196 -18.82 -5.22 -1.84
C LEU A 196 -18.12 -6.37 -1.09
N PHE A 197 -17.02 -6.89 -1.66
CA PHE A 197 -16.21 -7.93 -1.03
C PHE A 197 -15.72 -7.51 0.35
N ALA A 198 -15.08 -6.34 0.43
CA ALA A 198 -14.54 -5.82 1.68
C ALA A 198 -15.62 -5.58 2.74
N ALA A 199 -16.79 -5.05 2.34
CA ALA A 199 -17.90 -4.83 3.25
C ALA A 199 -18.51 -6.15 3.75
N LYS A 200 -18.70 -7.15 2.86
CA LYS A 200 -19.17 -8.48 3.24
C LYS A 200 -18.27 -9.12 4.28
N ASP A 201 -16.97 -9.11 4.00
CA ASP A 201 -15.98 -9.76 4.85
C ASP A 201 -15.87 -9.03 6.20
N PHE A 202 -15.92 -7.71 6.21
CA PHE A 202 -15.97 -6.89 7.42
C PHE A 202 -17.20 -7.16 8.27
N GLN A 203 -18.39 -7.26 7.65
CA GLN A 203 -19.65 -7.57 8.33
C GLN A 203 -19.66 -9.03 8.85
N ALA A 204 -19.13 -9.99 8.09
CA ALA A 204 -18.96 -11.38 8.51
C ALA A 204 -18.02 -11.48 9.74
N GLY A 205 -17.01 -10.61 9.82
CA GLY A 205 -16.14 -10.44 10.97
C GLY A 205 -16.78 -9.64 12.12
N GLN A 206 -18.08 -9.33 12.07
CA GLN A 206 -18.82 -8.54 13.06
C GLN A 206 -18.27 -7.13 13.28
N GLY A 207 -17.66 -6.53 12.26
CA GLY A 207 -17.12 -5.18 12.34
C GLY A 207 -15.95 -5.04 13.32
N GLN A 208 -15.14 -6.07 13.47
CA GLN A 208 -14.00 -6.01 14.40
C GLN A 208 -13.02 -4.92 13.97
N LEU A 209 -12.62 -4.07 14.94
CA LEU A 209 -11.61 -3.03 14.74
C LEU A 209 -10.20 -3.58 14.55
N ILE A 210 -9.99 -4.82 14.98
CA ILE A 210 -8.76 -5.57 14.80
C ILE A 210 -9.11 -6.64 13.77
N THR A 211 -8.62 -6.45 12.56
CA THR A 211 -8.68 -7.49 11.55
C THR A 211 -7.66 -8.58 11.87
N ASP A 212 -7.88 -9.80 11.37
CA ASP A 212 -6.92 -10.91 11.47
C ASP A 212 -5.66 -10.67 10.60
N GLU A 213 -5.46 -9.45 10.12
CA GLU A 213 -4.26 -9.06 9.40
C GLU A 213 -3.03 -9.14 10.30
N VAL A 214 -1.90 -9.54 9.74
CA VAL A 214 -0.59 -9.54 10.41
C VAL A 214 -0.26 -8.18 11.05
N ASN A 215 -0.81 -7.10 10.50
CA ASN A 215 -0.68 -5.72 11.01
C ASN A 215 -1.93 -5.19 11.73
N GLY A 216 -2.85 -6.03 12.15
CA GLY A 216 -4.09 -5.61 12.83
C GLY A 216 -3.86 -4.75 14.09
N GLY A 217 -2.63 -4.73 14.61
CA GLY A 217 -2.21 -3.83 15.68
C GLY A 217 -1.92 -2.39 15.28
N ASN A 218 -1.87 -2.05 13.99
CA ASN A 218 -1.51 -0.72 13.50
C ASN A 218 -2.62 0.31 13.85
N LEU A 219 -2.24 1.32 14.65
CA LEU A 219 -3.18 2.35 15.11
C LEU A 219 -3.80 3.13 13.94
N PHE A 220 -3.05 3.42 12.89
CA PHE A 220 -3.53 4.16 11.73
C PHE A 220 -4.67 3.40 11.04
N TYR A 221 -4.52 2.10 10.81
CA TYR A 221 -5.57 1.27 10.18
C TYR A 221 -6.82 1.15 11.08
N ARG A 222 -6.63 1.06 12.40
CA ARG A 222 -7.75 1.09 13.35
C ARG A 222 -8.52 2.40 13.29
N MET A 223 -7.81 3.52 13.19
CA MET A 223 -8.44 4.83 13.03
C MET A 223 -9.23 4.93 11.72
N GLN A 224 -8.68 4.45 10.61
CA GLN A 224 -9.41 4.36 9.35
C GLN A 224 -10.69 3.51 9.51
N THR A 225 -10.59 2.37 10.19
CA THR A 225 -11.76 1.51 10.45
C THR A 225 -12.83 2.25 11.26
N ILE A 226 -12.45 2.98 12.30
CA ILE A 226 -13.40 3.76 13.11
C ILE A 226 -14.12 4.81 12.25
N PHE A 227 -13.38 5.57 11.42
CA PHE A 227 -13.97 6.62 10.59
C PHE A 227 -14.91 6.06 9.51
N HIS A 228 -14.65 4.89 8.99
CA HIS A 228 -15.45 4.26 7.93
C HIS A 228 -16.37 3.13 8.43
N TYR A 229 -16.43 2.87 9.74
CA TYR A 229 -17.19 1.78 10.34
C TYR A 229 -18.65 1.76 9.89
N ASN A 230 -19.35 2.89 10.03
CA ASN A 230 -20.76 2.98 9.67
C ASN A 230 -21.00 2.81 8.16
N GLU A 231 -20.05 3.22 7.33
CA GLU A 231 -20.13 3.07 5.89
C GLU A 231 -20.04 1.59 5.51
N LEU A 232 -19.03 0.87 6.01
CA LEU A 232 -18.87 -0.57 5.78
C LEU A 232 -20.05 -1.38 6.34
N MET A 233 -20.51 -1.07 7.55
CA MET A 233 -21.60 -1.81 8.20
C MET A 233 -22.97 -1.56 7.56
N ARG A 234 -23.18 -0.46 6.85
CA ARG A 234 -24.43 -0.11 6.17
C ARG A 234 -24.43 -0.45 4.68
N GLN A 235 -23.28 -0.85 4.14
CA GLN A 235 -23.20 -1.28 2.74
C GLN A 235 -24.16 -2.46 2.54
N ASP A 236 -24.97 -2.39 1.49
CA ASP A 236 -25.81 -3.53 1.10
C ASP A 236 -24.92 -4.66 0.59
N THR A 237 -24.94 -5.75 1.31
CA THR A 237 -24.15 -6.96 1.00
C THR A 237 -25.01 -8.13 0.52
N SER A 238 -26.25 -7.89 0.11
CA SER A 238 -27.18 -8.91 -0.39
C SER A 238 -26.76 -9.52 -1.73
N GLN A 239 -26.04 -8.74 -2.55
CA GLN A 239 -25.58 -9.21 -3.86
C GLN A 239 -24.50 -10.29 -3.72
N PRO A 240 -24.50 -11.33 -4.58
CA PRO A 240 -23.41 -12.30 -4.60
C PRO A 240 -22.10 -11.66 -5.04
N LEU A 241 -20.98 -12.18 -4.56
CA LEU A 241 -19.66 -11.82 -5.11
C LEU A 241 -19.53 -12.40 -6.51
N SER A 242 -19.01 -11.60 -7.42
CA SER A 242 -18.71 -12.03 -8.78
C SER A 242 -17.23 -12.38 -8.86
N HIS A 243 -16.90 -13.66 -8.75
CA HIS A 243 -15.58 -14.17 -9.07
C HIS A 243 -15.42 -14.32 -10.58
N ARG A 244 -14.21 -14.09 -11.08
CA ARG A 244 -13.90 -14.20 -12.50
C ARG A 244 -12.76 -15.20 -12.69
N ASP A 245 -12.78 -15.92 -13.80
CA ASP A 245 -11.61 -16.64 -14.26
C ASP A 245 -10.53 -15.63 -14.65
N VAL A 246 -9.33 -15.79 -14.11
CA VAL A 246 -8.24 -14.83 -14.29
C VAL A 246 -6.94 -15.57 -14.62
N TYR A 247 -6.21 -15.06 -15.60
CA TYR A 247 -4.85 -15.46 -15.85
C TYR A 247 -3.89 -14.32 -15.53
N TYR A 248 -2.91 -14.61 -14.70
CA TYR A 248 -1.83 -13.70 -14.31
C TYR A 248 -0.53 -14.12 -15.01
N PRO A 249 -0.22 -13.56 -16.19
CA PRO A 249 0.97 -13.93 -16.95
C PRO A 249 2.28 -13.61 -16.23
N SER A 250 2.31 -12.58 -15.36
CA SER A 250 3.52 -12.19 -14.64
C SER A 250 4.08 -13.31 -13.74
N VAL A 251 3.20 -14.17 -13.21
CA VAL A 251 3.57 -15.28 -12.32
C VAL A 251 3.13 -16.65 -12.83
N GLY A 252 2.54 -16.73 -14.03
CA GLY A 252 2.02 -17.97 -14.59
C GLY A 252 0.87 -18.59 -13.80
N LEU A 253 0.03 -17.78 -13.14
CA LEU A 253 -1.07 -18.24 -12.33
C LEU A 253 -2.41 -18.13 -13.08
N PHE A 254 -3.14 -19.23 -13.15
CA PHE A 254 -4.49 -19.28 -13.69
C PHE A 254 -5.50 -19.67 -12.61
N LEU A 255 -6.56 -18.89 -12.47
CA LEU A 255 -7.62 -19.07 -11.50
C LEU A 255 -8.94 -19.32 -12.21
N VAL A 256 -9.69 -20.31 -11.75
CA VAL A 256 -11.05 -20.62 -12.23
C VAL A 256 -11.98 -20.72 -11.04
N HIS A 257 -13.11 -20.05 -11.12
CA HIS A 257 -14.14 -20.07 -10.12
C HIS A 257 -15.45 -20.65 -10.69
N SER A 258 -16.04 -21.59 -9.99
CA SER A 258 -17.32 -22.16 -10.36
C SER A 258 -18.23 -22.34 -9.14
N ALA A 259 -19.49 -22.66 -9.38
CA ALA A 259 -20.45 -22.91 -8.28
C ALA A 259 -20.08 -24.09 -7.38
N THR A 260 -19.18 -24.98 -7.81
CA THR A 260 -18.88 -26.25 -7.13
C THR A 260 -17.40 -26.46 -6.86
N MET A 261 -16.53 -25.68 -7.49
CA MET A 261 -15.08 -25.88 -7.41
C MET A 261 -14.33 -24.60 -7.76
N ASP A 262 -13.35 -24.29 -6.96
CA ASP A 262 -12.33 -23.27 -7.27
C ASP A 262 -11.00 -23.95 -7.56
N LEU A 263 -10.33 -23.54 -8.61
CA LEU A 263 -9.08 -24.14 -9.08
C LEU A 263 -8.03 -23.05 -9.30
N ALA A 264 -6.84 -23.28 -8.77
CA ALA A 264 -5.65 -22.49 -9.10
C ALA A 264 -4.59 -23.40 -9.75
N VAL A 265 -4.02 -22.96 -10.86
CA VAL A 265 -2.90 -23.62 -11.52
C VAL A 265 -1.77 -22.62 -11.66
N LYS A 266 -0.65 -22.88 -10.99
CA LYS A 266 0.58 -22.12 -11.18
C LYS A 266 1.53 -22.93 -12.10
N ALA A 267 1.85 -22.36 -13.24
CA ALA A 267 2.76 -22.92 -14.25
C ALA A 267 3.85 -21.88 -14.51
N GLY A 268 4.76 -21.74 -13.60
CA GLY A 268 5.85 -20.78 -13.66
C GLY A 268 7.13 -21.36 -13.09
N ASP A 269 8.14 -20.54 -13.06
CA ASP A 269 9.41 -20.85 -12.43
C ASP A 269 9.19 -21.07 -10.92
N ASN A 270 9.89 -22.05 -10.35
CA ASN A 270 9.94 -22.31 -8.91
C ASN A 270 11.19 -21.67 -8.29
N ALA A 271 11.69 -20.60 -8.88
CA ALA A 271 12.90 -19.93 -8.42
C ALA A 271 12.67 -19.00 -7.21
N ASP A 272 11.45 -18.99 -6.62
CA ASP A 272 11.11 -18.21 -5.43
C ASP A 272 11.11 -19.08 -4.18
#